data_92dd8e39f3116729adc1ddcd8ba12c25
#
_entry.id   92dd8e39f3116729adc1ddcd8ba12c25
#
_cell.length_a   1.000
_cell.length_b   1.000
_cell.length_c   1.000
_cell.angle_alpha   90.00
_cell.angle_beta   90.00
_cell.angle_gamma   90.00
#
_symmetry.space_group_name_H-M   'P 1'
#
loop_
_entity.id
_entity.type
_entity.pdbx_description
1 polymer ?
#
loop_
_entity_poly.entity_id
_entity_poly.type
_entity_poly.pdbx_seq_one_letter_code
_entity_poly.pdbx_strand_id
1 'polypeptide(L)'
;MIPISENQNEILRTERIKHRRIAFATAISVAFLPLLIWALFYFGAIPNNPSFDSDIQEPVAKVVTKSGTGTAFLISPKMLLTARHVVEGMAVGEEVELFFEHSQNQMQVKAKIKYITPTDKKIVNGQVETDYFLTDMAVLEVSEINDIAPLILGESSVVANLDEVILIGYPNGDYSITKGNINSQKYHDADLFKLDATSNPGNSGGPCILKNDNTVIGILVGGSTIAKQGENIALKIDNVKSILDKAGINH
;
A
#
# COMPACT_ATOMS: atom_id res chain seq x y z
N MET A 1 -9.24 -39.69 70.71
CA MET A 1 -8.51 -39.34 69.48
C MET A 1 -8.01 -40.66 68.86
N ILE A 2 -8.53 -40.96 67.69
CA ILE A 2 -8.12 -42.18 66.95
C ILE A 2 -6.79 -41.84 66.27
N PRO A 3 -5.68 -42.59 66.48
CA PRO A 3 -4.39 -42.30 65.85
C PRO A 3 -4.48 -42.57 64.34
N ILE A 4 -4.07 -41.60 63.53
CA ILE A 4 -3.96 -41.70 62.07
C ILE A 4 -2.94 -42.82 61.80
N SER A 5 -3.32 -43.78 60.96
CA SER A 5 -2.43 -44.89 60.61
C SER A 5 -1.20 -44.39 59.84
N GLU A 6 -0.03 -45.04 59.95
CA GLU A 6 1.21 -44.71 59.29
C GLU A 6 1.02 -44.57 57.75
N ASN A 7 0.16 -45.40 57.17
CA ASN A 7 -0.19 -45.38 55.75
C ASN A 7 -0.95 -44.11 55.33
N GLN A 8 -1.81 -43.56 56.20
CA GLN A 8 -2.51 -42.32 55.95
C GLN A 8 -1.57 -41.10 55.99
N ASN A 9 -0.57 -41.13 56.88
CA ASN A 9 0.45 -40.08 56.94
C ASN A 9 1.37 -40.07 55.71
N GLU A 10 1.66 -41.22 55.13
CA GLU A 10 2.48 -41.33 53.91
C GLU A 10 1.73 -40.83 52.67
N ILE A 11 0.43 -41.13 52.56
CA ILE A 11 -0.45 -40.61 51.48
C ILE A 11 -0.53 -39.09 51.57
N LEU A 12 -0.77 -38.52 52.72
CA LEU A 12 -0.84 -37.08 52.93
C LEU A 12 0.48 -36.37 52.64
N ARG A 13 1.62 -37.05 52.93
CA ARG A 13 2.94 -36.52 52.61
C ARG A 13 3.20 -36.49 51.10
N THR A 14 2.82 -37.54 50.38
CA THR A 14 2.96 -37.63 48.91
C THR A 14 2.08 -36.61 48.22
N GLU A 15 0.86 -36.43 48.64
CA GLU A 15 -0.07 -35.41 48.10
C GLU A 15 0.47 -33.99 48.36
N ARG A 16 0.97 -33.68 49.55
CA ARG A 16 1.59 -32.37 49.83
C ARG A 16 2.81 -32.07 48.94
N ILE A 17 3.63 -33.06 48.65
CA ILE A 17 4.80 -32.94 47.79
C ILE A 17 4.35 -32.68 46.36
N LYS A 18 3.31 -33.38 45.89
CA LYS A 18 2.73 -33.23 44.57
C LYS A 18 2.14 -31.84 44.36
N HIS A 19 1.35 -31.35 45.32
CA HIS A 19 0.78 -29.99 45.29
C HIS A 19 1.88 -28.92 45.38
N ARG A 20 2.93 -29.09 46.17
CA ARG A 20 4.06 -28.16 46.19
C ARG A 20 4.85 -28.13 44.87
N ARG A 21 5.02 -29.28 44.20
CA ARG A 21 5.69 -29.34 42.87
C ARG A 21 4.83 -28.66 41.79
N ILE A 22 3.55 -28.89 41.80
CA ILE A 22 2.60 -28.22 40.85
C ILE A 22 2.58 -26.72 41.11
N ALA A 23 2.46 -26.28 42.36
CA ALA A 23 2.46 -24.85 42.72
C ALA A 23 3.79 -24.16 42.34
N PHE A 24 4.92 -24.86 42.49
CA PHE A 24 6.23 -24.34 42.13
C PHE A 24 6.42 -24.25 40.62
N ALA A 25 5.93 -25.25 39.86
CA ALA A 25 5.96 -25.25 38.40
C ALA A 25 5.07 -24.15 37.80
N THR A 26 3.86 -23.97 38.39
CA THR A 26 2.97 -22.87 37.94
C THR A 26 3.52 -21.50 38.29
N ALA A 27 4.13 -21.31 39.47
CA ALA A 27 4.75 -20.04 39.84
C ALA A 27 5.93 -19.68 38.94
N ILE A 28 6.76 -20.66 38.54
CA ILE A 28 7.85 -20.46 37.59
C ILE A 28 7.29 -20.09 36.22
N SER A 29 6.27 -20.78 35.70
CA SER A 29 5.67 -20.49 34.40
C SER A 29 5.06 -19.09 34.33
N VAL A 30 4.38 -18.65 35.40
CA VAL A 30 3.77 -17.30 35.47
C VAL A 30 4.83 -16.21 35.58
N ALA A 31 5.97 -16.46 36.25
CA ALA A 31 7.04 -15.48 36.40
C ALA A 31 7.95 -15.39 35.14
N PHE A 32 8.21 -16.51 34.47
CA PHE A 32 9.12 -16.56 33.33
C PHE A 32 8.44 -16.21 31.98
N LEU A 33 7.14 -16.44 31.82
CA LEU A 33 6.45 -16.14 30.58
C LEU A 33 6.49 -14.65 30.21
N PRO A 34 6.24 -13.69 31.12
CA PRO A 34 6.39 -12.27 30.82
C PRO A 34 7.84 -11.87 30.53
N LEU A 35 8.81 -12.47 31.23
CA LEU A 35 10.23 -12.22 30.99
C LEU A 35 10.68 -12.76 29.64
N LEU A 36 10.18 -13.92 29.23
CA LEU A 36 10.45 -14.49 27.91
C LEU A 36 9.84 -13.61 26.80
N ILE A 37 8.60 -13.19 26.98
CA ILE A 37 7.93 -12.26 26.05
C ILE A 37 8.68 -10.94 25.99
N TRP A 38 9.07 -10.37 27.12
CA TRP A 38 9.87 -9.15 27.18
C TRP A 38 11.24 -9.31 26.50
N ALA A 39 11.91 -10.45 26.73
CA ALA A 39 13.18 -10.75 26.08
C ALA A 39 13.03 -10.92 24.56
N LEU A 40 11.96 -11.56 24.08
CA LEU A 40 11.66 -11.70 22.67
C LEU A 40 11.40 -10.34 22.00
N PHE A 41 10.76 -9.39 22.71
CA PHE A 41 10.63 -8.01 22.25
C PHE A 41 11.96 -7.25 22.30
N TYR A 42 12.71 -7.38 23.38
CA TYR A 42 13.95 -6.62 23.60
C TYR A 42 15.10 -7.08 22.71
N PHE A 43 15.20 -8.38 22.43
CA PHE A 43 16.24 -8.96 21.57
C PHE A 43 15.81 -9.13 20.10
N GLY A 44 14.67 -8.55 19.70
CA GLY A 44 14.26 -8.55 18.31
C GLY A 44 13.88 -9.92 17.73
N ALA A 45 13.63 -10.93 18.58
CA ALA A 45 13.17 -12.24 18.12
C ALA A 45 11.67 -12.26 17.78
N ILE A 46 10.90 -11.25 18.25
CA ILE A 46 9.66 -10.84 17.62
C ILE A 46 10.09 -9.71 16.68
N PRO A 47 9.94 -9.85 15.36
CA PRO A 47 10.27 -8.75 14.47
C PRO A 47 9.54 -7.52 15.02
N ASN A 48 10.31 -6.48 15.37
CA ASN A 48 9.74 -5.13 15.47
C ASN A 48 8.92 -5.04 14.19
N ASN A 49 7.63 -4.83 14.33
CA ASN A 49 6.74 -4.63 13.21
C ASN A 49 7.52 -3.85 12.15
N PRO A 50 7.86 -4.43 10.97
CA PRO A 50 8.58 -3.66 9.96
C PRO A 50 7.82 -2.37 9.89
N SER A 51 8.50 -1.24 9.99
CA SER A 51 7.81 0.03 10.11
C SER A 51 6.79 0.04 8.97
N PHE A 52 5.52 -0.01 9.29
CA PHE A 52 4.37 -0.11 8.37
C PHE A 52 4.52 0.82 7.16
N ASP A 53 5.41 1.78 7.30
CA ASP A 53 5.61 2.87 6.36
C ASP A 53 6.76 2.64 5.35
N SER A 54 7.80 1.84 5.63
CA SER A 54 8.95 1.72 4.71
C SER A 54 8.58 0.90 3.46
N ASP A 55 7.92 -0.22 3.65
CA ASP A 55 7.65 -1.18 2.57
C ASP A 55 6.72 -0.64 1.49
N ILE A 56 5.84 0.32 1.84
CA ILE A 56 4.94 0.98 0.88
C ILE A 56 5.51 2.25 0.27
N GLN A 57 6.59 2.81 0.83
CA GLN A 57 7.22 4.05 0.36
C GLN A 57 8.31 3.81 -0.67
N GLU A 58 9.18 2.82 -0.42
CA GLU A 58 10.32 2.52 -1.28
C GLU A 58 9.96 2.30 -2.75
N PRO A 59 8.85 1.58 -3.09
CA PRO A 59 8.47 1.34 -4.48
C PRO A 59 7.78 2.51 -5.18
N VAL A 60 7.62 3.66 -4.53
CA VAL A 60 6.99 4.84 -5.12
C VAL A 60 8.04 5.82 -5.62
N ALA A 61 7.96 6.16 -6.89
CA ALA A 61 8.91 7.04 -7.58
C ALA A 61 8.27 8.34 -8.05
N LYS A 62 9.04 9.42 -7.96
CA LYS A 62 8.74 10.65 -8.70
C LYS A 62 9.02 10.44 -10.18
N VAL A 63 8.07 10.79 -11.03
CA VAL A 63 8.21 10.81 -12.47
C VAL A 63 8.52 12.23 -12.92
N VAL A 64 9.60 12.41 -13.67
CA VAL A 64 9.93 13.70 -14.26
C VAL A 64 9.84 13.59 -15.77
N THR A 65 9.03 14.45 -16.36
CA THR A 65 8.81 14.58 -17.81
C THR A 65 9.10 16.01 -18.27
N LYS A 66 9.10 16.24 -19.56
CA LYS A 66 9.23 17.60 -20.13
C LYS A 66 8.07 18.53 -19.76
N SER A 67 6.92 17.96 -19.45
CA SER A 67 5.67 18.69 -19.16
C SER A 67 5.41 18.89 -17.66
N GLY A 68 6.19 18.24 -16.78
CA GLY A 68 6.01 18.37 -15.34
C GLY A 68 6.42 17.14 -14.56
N THR A 69 5.90 17.03 -13.34
CA THR A 69 6.15 15.92 -12.44
C THR A 69 4.86 15.13 -12.17
N GLY A 70 5.02 13.86 -11.90
CA GLY A 70 3.97 12.94 -11.46
C GLY A 70 4.53 11.88 -10.53
N THR A 71 3.73 10.86 -10.28
CA THR A 71 4.08 9.73 -9.43
C THR A 71 3.92 8.43 -10.22
N ALA A 72 4.77 7.46 -9.95
CA ALA A 72 4.63 6.07 -10.39
C ALA A 72 4.96 5.12 -9.25
N PHE A 73 4.55 3.87 -9.36
CA PHE A 73 4.88 2.86 -8.36
C PHE A 73 5.18 1.50 -9.01
N LEU A 74 6.12 0.78 -8.41
CA LEU A 74 6.59 -0.51 -8.88
C LEU A 74 5.53 -1.60 -8.60
N ILE A 75 5.18 -2.38 -9.63
CA ILE A 75 4.26 -3.53 -9.54
C ILE A 75 4.94 -4.86 -9.83
N SER A 76 6.13 -4.80 -10.42
CA SER A 76 7.03 -5.93 -10.60
C SER A 76 8.46 -5.40 -10.71
N PRO A 77 9.50 -6.24 -10.64
CA PRO A 77 10.89 -5.75 -10.73
C PRO A 77 11.23 -4.94 -11.99
N LYS A 78 10.36 -4.98 -13.00
CA LYS A 78 10.61 -4.30 -14.30
C LYS A 78 9.52 -3.31 -14.69
N MET A 79 8.40 -3.24 -13.96
CA MET A 79 7.24 -2.45 -14.40
C MET A 79 6.68 -1.56 -13.31
N LEU A 80 6.35 -0.34 -13.71
CA LEU A 80 5.64 0.62 -12.86
C LEU A 80 4.32 1.03 -13.54
N LEU A 81 3.34 1.38 -12.69
CA LEU A 81 2.11 2.05 -13.08
C LEU A 81 2.21 3.54 -12.81
N THR A 82 1.59 4.32 -13.67
CA THR A 82 1.36 5.77 -13.51
C THR A 82 0.06 6.16 -14.21
N ALA A 83 -0.40 7.39 -14.02
CA ALA A 83 -1.50 7.92 -14.80
C ALA A 83 -1.05 8.27 -16.23
N ARG A 84 -1.91 8.04 -17.23
CA ARG A 84 -1.63 8.37 -18.64
C ARG A 84 -1.30 9.85 -18.81
N HIS A 85 -2.06 10.74 -18.16
CA HIS A 85 -1.85 12.19 -18.31
C HIS A 85 -0.49 12.66 -17.76
N VAL A 86 0.20 11.89 -16.95
CA VAL A 86 1.59 12.18 -16.51
C VAL A 86 2.57 12.11 -17.69
N VAL A 87 2.30 11.23 -18.64
CA VAL A 87 3.08 11.08 -19.88
C VAL A 87 2.35 11.64 -21.11
N GLU A 88 1.40 12.57 -20.90
CA GLU A 88 0.64 13.17 -21.99
C GLU A 88 1.55 13.87 -22.99
N GLY A 89 1.32 13.63 -24.29
CA GLY A 89 2.14 14.15 -25.37
C GLY A 89 3.42 13.36 -25.66
N MET A 90 3.66 12.27 -24.92
CA MET A 90 4.76 11.34 -25.16
C MET A 90 4.28 10.09 -25.88
N ALA A 91 5.19 9.38 -26.54
CA ALA A 91 4.92 8.15 -27.28
C ALA A 91 5.48 6.92 -26.57
N VAL A 92 4.93 5.74 -26.86
CA VAL A 92 5.50 4.45 -26.46
C VAL A 92 6.95 4.35 -26.96
N GLY A 93 7.86 3.95 -26.08
CA GLY A 93 9.30 3.87 -26.33
C GLY A 93 10.10 5.11 -25.90
N GLU A 94 9.46 6.26 -25.67
CA GLU A 94 10.14 7.43 -25.09
C GLU A 94 10.52 7.20 -23.62
N GLU A 95 11.54 7.92 -23.17
CA GLU A 95 12.08 7.77 -21.81
C GLU A 95 11.59 8.89 -20.87
N VAL A 96 11.36 8.50 -19.62
CA VAL A 96 11.13 9.39 -18.48
C VAL A 96 12.16 9.12 -17.40
N GLU A 97 12.40 10.08 -16.51
CA GLU A 97 13.27 9.90 -15.35
C GLU A 97 12.45 9.56 -14.12
N LEU A 98 12.92 8.56 -13.35
CA LEU A 98 12.30 8.11 -12.11
C LEU A 98 13.28 8.32 -10.95
N PHE A 99 12.77 8.82 -9.83
CA PHE A 99 13.53 9.01 -8.61
C PHE A 99 12.82 8.28 -7.46
N PHE A 100 13.45 7.22 -6.95
CA PHE A 100 13.01 6.50 -5.75
C PHE A 100 13.67 7.12 -4.52
N GLU A 101 13.15 8.25 -4.06
CA GLU A 101 13.77 9.05 -2.99
C GLU A 101 13.78 8.35 -1.64
N HIS A 102 12.86 7.41 -1.42
CA HIS A 102 12.70 6.64 -0.17
C HIS A 102 13.30 5.22 -0.24
N SER A 103 13.89 4.82 -1.37
CA SER A 103 14.69 3.60 -1.40
C SER A 103 16.00 3.80 -0.63
N GLN A 104 16.56 2.69 -0.12
CA GLN A 104 17.80 2.73 0.67
C GLN A 104 18.95 3.47 -0.01
N ASN A 105 19.01 3.46 -1.35
CA ASN A 105 20.07 4.06 -2.15
C ASN A 105 19.64 5.33 -2.88
N GLN A 106 18.44 5.86 -2.65
CA GLN A 106 17.89 7.02 -3.36
C GLN A 106 18.07 6.89 -4.87
N MET A 107 17.55 5.79 -5.43
CA MET A 107 17.84 5.36 -6.80
C MET A 107 17.23 6.30 -7.84
N GLN A 108 18.01 6.68 -8.83
CA GLN A 108 17.56 7.35 -10.04
C GLN A 108 17.72 6.42 -11.24
N VAL A 109 16.65 6.21 -12.00
CA VAL A 109 16.65 5.35 -13.19
C VAL A 109 15.87 5.97 -14.32
N LYS A 110 16.18 5.57 -15.56
CA LYS A 110 15.37 5.86 -16.73
C LYS A 110 14.36 4.74 -16.97
N ALA A 111 13.14 5.10 -17.27
CA ALA A 111 12.10 4.17 -17.68
C ALA A 111 11.63 4.47 -19.09
N LYS A 112 11.32 3.43 -19.86
CA LYS A 112 10.66 3.55 -21.16
C LYS A 112 9.15 3.43 -20.99
N ILE A 113 8.41 4.25 -21.70
CA ILE A 113 6.96 4.11 -21.75
C ILE A 113 6.67 2.83 -22.56
N LYS A 114 6.11 1.81 -21.89
CA LYS A 114 5.78 0.52 -22.50
C LYS A 114 4.39 0.48 -23.07
N TYR A 115 3.45 1.13 -22.40
CA TYR A 115 2.05 1.14 -22.79
C TYR A 115 1.39 2.44 -22.33
N ILE A 116 0.54 2.97 -23.18
CA ILE A 116 -0.33 4.11 -22.89
C ILE A 116 -1.73 3.69 -23.30
N THR A 117 -2.69 3.78 -22.39
CA THR A 117 -4.09 3.52 -22.75
C THR A 117 -4.57 4.49 -23.83
N PRO A 118 -5.19 4.01 -24.90
CA PRO A 118 -5.80 4.90 -25.87
C PRO A 118 -6.93 5.71 -25.21
N THR A 119 -7.03 6.97 -25.57
CA THR A 119 -8.12 7.82 -25.10
C THR A 119 -8.56 8.78 -26.18
N ASP A 120 -9.87 8.94 -26.27
CA ASP A 120 -10.47 10.08 -26.94
C ASP A 120 -10.86 11.09 -25.84
N LYS A 121 -10.02 12.10 -25.63
CA LYS A 121 -10.33 13.20 -24.72
C LYS A 121 -11.54 13.96 -25.25
N LYS A 122 -12.70 13.64 -24.74
CA LYS A 122 -13.92 14.40 -25.06
C LYS A 122 -14.08 15.51 -24.04
N ILE A 123 -14.21 16.73 -24.56
CA ILE A 123 -14.55 17.91 -23.76
C ILE A 123 -16.01 18.23 -24.05
N VAL A 124 -16.87 18.10 -23.05
CA VAL A 124 -18.27 18.47 -23.14
C VAL A 124 -18.51 19.63 -22.18
N ASN A 125 -19.03 20.75 -22.71
CA ASN A 125 -19.30 21.99 -21.96
C ASN A 125 -18.06 22.53 -21.17
N GLY A 126 -16.86 22.39 -21.77
CA GLY A 126 -15.62 22.86 -21.15
C GLY A 126 -15.06 21.98 -20.01
N GLN A 127 -15.67 20.83 -19.77
CA GLN A 127 -15.20 19.84 -18.79
C GLN A 127 -14.75 18.56 -19.49
N VAL A 128 -13.70 17.92 -18.96
CA VAL A 128 -13.29 16.59 -19.42
C VAL A 128 -14.34 15.58 -18.99
N GLU A 129 -14.82 14.74 -19.93
CA GLU A 129 -15.78 13.68 -19.59
C GLU A 129 -15.16 12.71 -18.57
N THR A 130 -16.01 12.19 -17.69
CA THR A 130 -15.61 11.27 -16.62
C THR A 130 -14.99 9.99 -17.16
N ASP A 131 -15.40 9.55 -18.34
CA ASP A 131 -14.86 8.38 -19.04
C ASP A 131 -13.35 8.49 -19.33
N TYR A 132 -12.82 9.72 -19.41
CA TYR A 132 -11.38 9.95 -19.51
C TYR A 132 -10.59 9.30 -18.39
N PHE A 133 -11.11 9.33 -17.15
CA PHE A 133 -10.45 8.79 -15.96
C PHE A 133 -10.57 7.28 -15.85
N LEU A 134 -11.54 6.65 -16.51
CA LEU A 134 -11.74 5.19 -16.49
C LEU A 134 -10.61 4.40 -17.17
N THR A 135 -9.81 5.08 -17.99
CA THR A 135 -8.67 4.49 -18.69
C THR A 135 -7.39 5.29 -18.50
N ASP A 136 -7.32 6.17 -17.51
CA ASP A 136 -6.18 7.07 -17.32
C ASP A 136 -4.99 6.35 -16.66
N MET A 137 -4.34 5.46 -17.42
CA MET A 137 -3.14 4.74 -16.96
C MET A 137 -2.09 4.58 -18.05
N ALA A 138 -0.83 4.46 -17.63
CA ALA A 138 0.30 4.08 -18.45
C ALA A 138 1.21 3.11 -17.68
N VAL A 139 1.97 2.31 -18.43
CA VAL A 139 2.98 1.39 -17.91
C VAL A 139 4.35 1.87 -18.32
N LEU A 140 5.25 1.95 -17.34
CA LEU A 140 6.65 2.26 -17.52
C LEU A 140 7.47 0.98 -17.32
N GLU A 141 8.50 0.78 -18.16
CA GLU A 141 9.42 -0.36 -18.08
C GLU A 141 10.81 0.14 -17.72
N VAL A 142 11.42 -0.50 -16.73
CA VAL A 142 12.78 -0.22 -16.27
C VAL A 142 13.68 -1.45 -16.46
N SER A 143 14.99 -1.27 -16.34
CA SER A 143 15.90 -2.39 -16.05
C SER A 143 15.48 -3.03 -14.72
N GLU A 144 15.75 -4.32 -14.56
CA GLU A 144 15.31 -5.06 -13.37
C GLU A 144 15.84 -4.43 -12.07
N ILE A 145 14.91 -4.11 -11.16
CA ILE A 145 15.17 -3.56 -9.83
C ILE A 145 14.88 -4.68 -8.83
N ASN A 146 15.90 -5.21 -8.16
CA ASN A 146 15.77 -6.32 -7.21
C ASN A 146 15.84 -5.87 -5.75
N ASP A 147 16.31 -4.64 -5.51
CA ASP A 147 16.52 -4.11 -4.15
C ASP A 147 15.27 -3.43 -3.56
N ILE A 148 14.21 -3.29 -4.35
CA ILE A 148 12.94 -2.68 -3.94
C ILE A 148 11.82 -3.69 -4.18
N ALA A 149 11.08 -4.03 -3.11
CA ALA A 149 9.92 -4.90 -3.23
C ALA A 149 8.75 -4.16 -3.92
N PRO A 150 8.15 -4.72 -4.99
CA PRO A 150 6.98 -4.12 -5.63
C PRO A 150 5.77 -4.05 -4.69
N LEU A 151 4.86 -3.09 -4.92
CA LEU A 151 3.58 -3.05 -4.24
C LEU A 151 2.68 -4.19 -4.71
N ILE A 152 1.92 -4.74 -3.79
CA ILE A 152 0.93 -5.79 -4.08
C ILE A 152 -0.35 -5.12 -4.59
N LEU A 153 -0.83 -5.57 -5.75
CA LEU A 153 -2.12 -5.14 -6.29
C LEU A 153 -3.26 -5.90 -5.58
N GLY A 154 -4.09 -5.18 -4.85
CA GLY A 154 -5.26 -5.70 -4.16
C GLY A 154 -6.47 -5.89 -5.07
N GLU A 155 -7.67 -5.85 -4.49
CA GLU A 155 -8.95 -5.97 -5.17
C GLU A 155 -9.83 -4.77 -4.82
N SER A 156 -10.30 -4.02 -5.82
CA SER A 156 -11.19 -2.87 -5.59
C SER A 156 -12.61 -3.30 -5.20
N SER A 157 -12.99 -4.52 -5.54
CA SER A 157 -14.32 -5.08 -5.31
C SER A 157 -14.64 -5.32 -3.83
N VAL A 158 -13.61 -5.50 -2.98
CA VAL A 158 -13.79 -5.73 -1.53
C VAL A 158 -13.82 -4.44 -0.73
N VAL A 159 -13.48 -3.31 -1.34
CA VAL A 159 -13.37 -2.01 -0.66
C VAL A 159 -14.75 -1.43 -0.37
N ALA A 160 -14.96 -0.93 0.83
CA ALA A 160 -16.20 -0.29 1.26
C ALA A 160 -16.05 1.24 1.40
N ASN A 161 -17.18 1.94 1.46
CA ASN A 161 -17.16 3.35 1.85
C ASN A 161 -16.68 3.47 3.30
N LEU A 162 -15.89 4.50 3.58
CA LEU A 162 -15.21 4.80 4.84
C LEU A 162 -13.99 3.92 5.15
N ASP A 163 -13.59 3.03 4.25
CA ASP A 163 -12.29 2.37 4.39
C ASP A 163 -11.16 3.40 4.33
N GLU A 164 -10.22 3.30 5.27
CA GLU A 164 -9.05 4.18 5.32
C GLU A 164 -8.07 3.85 4.20
N VAL A 165 -7.60 4.90 3.54
CA VAL A 165 -6.61 4.82 2.46
C VAL A 165 -5.42 5.73 2.71
N ILE A 166 -4.29 5.32 2.14
CA ILE A 166 -3.04 6.07 2.09
C ILE A 166 -2.77 6.43 0.64
N LEU A 167 -2.47 7.70 0.39
CA LEU A 167 -1.91 8.17 -0.88
C LEU A 167 -0.44 8.51 -0.67
N ILE A 168 0.40 8.04 -1.58
CA ILE A 168 1.82 8.38 -1.62
C ILE A 168 2.13 9.01 -2.97
N GLY A 169 2.86 10.11 -2.97
CA GLY A 169 3.24 10.77 -4.22
C GLY A 169 4.10 12.00 -4.04
N TYR A 170 4.22 12.77 -5.11
CA TYR A 170 5.13 13.92 -5.21
C TYR A 170 4.40 15.19 -5.61
N PRO A 171 3.49 15.73 -4.75
CA PRO A 171 2.79 16.97 -5.04
C PRO A 171 3.80 18.11 -5.19
N ASN A 172 3.69 18.85 -6.31
CA ASN A 172 4.62 19.94 -6.66
C ASN A 172 6.11 19.50 -6.71
N GLY A 173 6.37 18.20 -6.86
CA GLY A 173 7.71 17.62 -6.89
C GLY A 173 8.28 17.20 -5.55
N ASP A 174 7.60 17.48 -4.44
CA ASP A 174 8.02 17.11 -3.09
C ASP A 174 7.28 15.84 -2.62
N TYR A 175 7.95 14.99 -1.87
CA TYR A 175 7.36 13.76 -1.33
C TYR A 175 6.24 14.05 -0.32
N SER A 176 5.17 13.27 -0.39
CA SER A 176 4.05 13.38 0.55
C SER A 176 3.34 12.04 0.76
N ILE A 177 3.00 11.78 2.01
CA ILE A 177 2.03 10.74 2.40
C ILE A 177 0.82 11.42 2.99
N THR A 178 -0.37 11.09 2.50
CA THR A 178 -1.63 11.57 3.06
C THR A 178 -2.57 10.41 3.36
N LYS A 179 -3.47 10.62 4.32
CA LYS A 179 -4.49 9.65 4.72
C LYS A 179 -5.87 10.24 4.49
N GLY A 180 -6.81 9.37 4.20
CA GLY A 180 -8.21 9.71 4.04
C GLY A 180 -9.07 8.45 3.97
N ASN A 181 -10.28 8.61 3.45
CA ASN A 181 -11.26 7.54 3.36
C ASN A 181 -11.85 7.46 1.95
N ILE A 182 -12.35 6.30 1.59
CA ILE A 182 -13.19 6.13 0.41
C ILE A 182 -14.57 6.73 0.70
N ASN A 183 -14.92 7.81 0.01
CA ASN A 183 -16.20 8.50 0.19
C ASN A 183 -17.29 7.92 -0.70
N SER A 184 -16.94 7.34 -1.84
CA SER A 184 -17.89 6.72 -2.77
C SER A 184 -17.20 5.70 -3.66
N GLN A 185 -17.95 4.65 -4.01
CA GLN A 185 -17.57 3.65 -5.02
C GLN A 185 -17.72 4.15 -6.45
N LYS A 186 -18.31 5.33 -6.63
CA LYS A 186 -18.55 5.94 -7.94
C LYS A 186 -18.28 7.42 -7.92
N TYR A 187 -17.84 7.94 -9.06
CA TYR A 187 -17.70 9.36 -9.33
C TYR A 187 -18.50 9.71 -10.58
N HIS A 188 -19.56 10.55 -10.47
CA HIS A 188 -20.49 10.85 -11.53
C HIS A 188 -20.98 9.61 -12.30
N ASP A 189 -21.43 8.58 -11.57
CA ASP A 189 -21.86 7.26 -12.05
C ASP A 189 -20.77 6.38 -12.71
N ALA A 190 -19.57 6.90 -12.93
CA ALA A 190 -18.43 6.12 -13.39
C ALA A 190 -17.85 5.23 -12.29
N ASP A 191 -17.31 4.08 -12.66
CA ASP A 191 -16.70 3.10 -11.73
C ASP A 191 -15.29 3.54 -11.28
N LEU A 192 -15.25 4.61 -10.49
CA LEU A 192 -14.07 5.25 -9.93
C LEU A 192 -14.26 5.47 -8.44
N PHE A 193 -13.20 5.31 -7.65
CA PHE A 193 -13.25 5.74 -6.26
C PHE A 193 -13.24 7.26 -6.15
N LYS A 194 -14.08 7.77 -5.26
CA LYS A 194 -13.99 9.12 -4.72
C LYS A 194 -13.45 9.05 -3.30
N LEU A 195 -12.47 9.87 -2.96
CA LEU A 195 -11.79 9.87 -1.67
C LEU A 195 -11.45 11.29 -1.21
N ASP A 196 -11.24 11.45 0.10
CA ASP A 196 -10.96 12.74 0.75
C ASP A 196 -9.50 12.92 1.20
N ALA A 197 -8.64 11.94 0.96
CA ALA A 197 -7.22 12.11 1.22
C ALA A 197 -6.68 13.31 0.43
N THR A 198 -5.92 14.18 1.09
CA THR A 198 -5.40 15.39 0.45
C THR A 198 -4.49 15.03 -0.72
N SER A 199 -4.71 15.68 -1.86
CA SER A 199 -3.90 15.51 -3.06
C SER A 199 -3.72 16.84 -3.78
N ASN A 200 -2.61 16.99 -4.49
CA ASN A 200 -2.25 18.16 -5.30
C ASN A 200 -1.61 17.70 -6.62
N PRO A 201 -1.46 18.60 -7.61
CA PRO A 201 -0.73 18.29 -8.85
C PRO A 201 0.65 17.69 -8.55
N GLY A 202 0.95 16.55 -9.18
CA GLY A 202 2.15 15.73 -8.91
C GLY A 202 1.86 14.42 -8.16
N ASN A 203 0.74 14.31 -7.42
CA ASN A 203 0.29 13.04 -6.86
C ASN A 203 -0.30 12.10 -7.91
N SER A 204 -0.66 12.61 -9.08
CA SER A 204 -1.20 11.83 -10.21
C SER A 204 -0.31 10.66 -10.56
N GLY A 205 -0.91 9.49 -10.73
CA GLY A 205 -0.22 8.22 -10.99
C GLY A 205 0.25 7.50 -9.73
N GLY A 206 0.13 8.12 -8.56
CA GLY A 206 0.48 7.50 -7.28
C GLY A 206 -0.51 6.43 -6.84
N PRO A 207 -0.06 5.49 -5.97
CA PRO A 207 -0.90 4.42 -5.47
C PRO A 207 -1.91 4.95 -4.45
N CYS A 208 -3.17 4.48 -4.56
CA CYS A 208 -4.17 4.51 -3.51
C CYS A 208 -4.10 3.16 -2.79
N ILE A 209 -3.61 3.15 -1.56
CA ILE A 209 -3.31 1.93 -0.79
C ILE A 209 -4.37 1.75 0.29
N LEU A 210 -4.95 0.56 0.38
CA LEU A 210 -5.84 0.19 1.48
C LEU A 210 -5.02 0.00 2.75
N LYS A 211 -5.34 0.76 3.80
CA LYS A 211 -4.53 0.79 5.03
C LYS A 211 -4.54 -0.54 5.78
N ASN A 212 -5.58 -1.35 5.63
CA ASN A 212 -5.77 -2.59 6.38
C ASN A 212 -4.74 -3.67 6.04
N ASP A 213 -4.33 -3.76 4.77
CA ASP A 213 -3.49 -4.84 4.24
C ASP A 213 -2.33 -4.36 3.37
N ASN A 214 -2.16 -3.05 3.22
CA ASN A 214 -1.12 -2.42 2.41
C ASN A 214 -1.18 -2.78 0.91
N THR A 215 -2.35 -3.14 0.39
CA THR A 215 -2.52 -3.42 -1.03
C THR A 215 -2.98 -2.19 -1.80
N VAL A 216 -2.54 -2.08 -3.06
CA VAL A 216 -2.98 -1.02 -3.96
C VAL A 216 -4.38 -1.35 -4.47
N ILE A 217 -5.33 -0.46 -4.19
CA ILE A 217 -6.73 -0.57 -4.64
C ILE A 217 -7.07 0.36 -5.80
N GLY A 218 -6.16 1.26 -6.15
CA GLY A 218 -6.36 2.19 -7.27
C GLY A 218 -5.16 3.05 -7.59
N ILE A 219 -5.26 3.79 -8.70
CA ILE A 219 -4.28 4.79 -9.15
C ILE A 219 -4.93 6.16 -9.05
N LEU A 220 -4.28 7.12 -8.41
CA LEU A 220 -4.77 8.49 -8.36
C LEU A 220 -4.70 9.14 -9.74
N VAL A 221 -5.85 9.51 -10.29
CA VAL A 221 -5.98 10.04 -11.66
C VAL A 221 -6.58 11.44 -11.73
N GLY A 222 -7.15 11.92 -10.64
CA GLY A 222 -7.74 13.24 -10.57
C GLY A 222 -7.78 13.77 -9.16
N GLY A 223 -7.84 15.08 -9.04
CA GLY A 223 -7.88 15.75 -7.76
C GLY A 223 -8.65 17.05 -7.82
N SER A 224 -8.89 17.58 -6.65
CA SER A 224 -9.68 18.79 -6.50
C SER A 224 -8.98 19.98 -7.12
N THR A 225 -9.71 20.67 -7.97
CA THR A 225 -9.41 22.06 -8.28
C THR A 225 -9.83 22.91 -7.08
N ILE A 226 -9.34 24.17 -6.99
CA ILE A 226 -9.68 25.12 -5.92
C ILE A 226 -11.20 25.20 -5.64
N ALA A 227 -12.03 24.89 -6.63
CA ALA A 227 -13.49 24.91 -6.51
C ALA A 227 -14.13 23.62 -5.96
N LYS A 228 -13.36 22.52 -5.81
CA LYS A 228 -13.84 21.20 -5.37
C LYS A 228 -12.90 20.58 -4.35
N GLN A 229 -12.53 21.29 -3.31
CA GLN A 229 -11.66 20.77 -2.25
C GLN A 229 -12.26 19.50 -1.62
N GLY A 230 -11.42 18.46 -1.45
CA GLY A 230 -11.82 17.21 -0.82
C GLY A 230 -12.44 16.16 -1.76
N GLU A 231 -12.37 16.35 -3.07
CA GLU A 231 -12.82 15.35 -4.05
C GLU A 231 -11.65 14.88 -4.91
N ASN A 232 -11.01 13.78 -4.52
CA ASN A 232 -10.00 13.11 -5.32
C ASN A 232 -10.57 11.84 -5.94
N ILE A 233 -10.00 11.44 -7.08
CA ILE A 233 -10.51 10.35 -7.91
C ILE A 233 -9.38 9.33 -8.11
N ALA A 234 -9.66 8.05 -7.83
CA ALA A 234 -8.76 6.97 -8.16
C ALA A 234 -9.41 5.97 -9.12
N LEU A 235 -8.66 5.63 -10.17
CA LEU A 235 -8.99 4.53 -11.07
C LEU A 235 -8.84 3.21 -10.31
N LYS A 236 -9.92 2.42 -10.26
CA LYS A 236 -9.96 1.16 -9.53
C LYS A 236 -8.96 0.14 -10.06
N ILE A 237 -8.30 -0.59 -9.15
CA ILE A 237 -7.24 -1.53 -9.51
C ILE A 237 -7.75 -2.72 -10.32
N ASP A 238 -9.01 -3.16 -10.12
CA ASP A 238 -9.59 -4.24 -10.93
C ASP A 238 -9.76 -3.83 -12.39
N ASN A 239 -10.09 -2.55 -12.67
CA ASN A 239 -10.12 -2.00 -14.00
C ASN A 239 -8.71 -1.94 -14.61
N VAL A 240 -7.70 -1.54 -13.82
CA VAL A 240 -6.28 -1.52 -14.22
C VAL A 240 -5.83 -2.92 -14.61
N LYS A 241 -6.07 -3.94 -13.76
CA LYS A 241 -5.74 -5.35 -14.05
C LYS A 241 -6.38 -5.80 -15.37
N SER A 242 -7.67 -5.51 -15.57
CA SER A 242 -8.37 -5.84 -16.81
C SER A 242 -7.74 -5.18 -18.04
N ILE A 243 -7.23 -3.96 -17.93
CA ILE A 243 -6.52 -3.26 -19.02
C ILE A 243 -5.17 -3.94 -19.28
N LEU A 244 -4.40 -4.28 -18.23
CA LEU A 244 -3.12 -4.96 -18.34
C LEU A 244 -3.27 -6.33 -19.01
N ASP A 245 -4.26 -7.12 -18.61
CA ASP A 245 -4.59 -8.42 -19.22
C ASP A 245 -4.87 -8.30 -20.71
N LYS A 246 -5.71 -7.33 -21.10
CA LYS A 246 -6.03 -7.07 -22.52
C LYS A 246 -4.82 -6.62 -23.33
N ALA A 247 -3.86 -5.94 -22.68
CA ALA A 247 -2.61 -5.50 -23.28
C ALA A 247 -1.53 -6.62 -23.30
N GLY A 248 -1.80 -7.78 -22.69
CA GLY A 248 -0.84 -8.87 -22.58
C GLY A 248 0.35 -8.53 -21.65
N ILE A 249 0.13 -7.67 -20.67
CA ILE A 249 1.14 -7.24 -19.70
C ILE A 249 0.92 -8.02 -18.39
N ASN A 250 1.90 -8.83 -18.01
CA ASN A 250 1.89 -9.55 -16.74
C ASN A 250 2.03 -8.58 -15.56
N HIS A 251 1.30 -8.83 -14.48
CA HIS A 251 1.28 -7.97 -13.31
C HIS A 251 1.14 -8.77 -12.00
#